data_58477b9d268757b3b3e73d73dfb3b8ab
#
_entry.id   58477b9d268757b3b3e73d73dfb3b8ab
#
_cell.length_a   1.000
_cell.length_b   1.000
_cell.length_c   1.000
_cell.angle_alpha   90.00
_cell.angle_beta   90.00
_cell.angle_gamma   90.00
#
_symmetry.space_group_name_H-M   'P 1'
#
loop_
_entity.id
_entity.type
_entity.pdbx_description
1 polymer ?
#
loop_
_entity_poly.entity_id
_entity_poly.type
_entity_poly.pdbx_seq_one_letter_code
_entity_poly.pdbx_strand_id
1 'polypeptide(L)'
;MAPISAASDGAPYADALRREIMRSEQQRMRAVAIILVFLLLVTVAATGLLPELSERLMDGGVPMWMPVSTMGPFIVYEIVALLVLRWRMAHDRDFPMIGRFVNALVETSLPGAIVYVMGSRMAAHVALGGWPPLLFFIFILLSTLRLDFWLSVWTGIVAAVELLLLANWLLPLSWDGPVNETFHYHSSRSLILLLGGVVAGLVAVSLRRQFENSVATAAARDRVTNLFGQHVSPAVVDRLLETSA
;
A
#
# COMPACT_ATOMS: atom_id res chain seq x y z
N MET A 1 30.32 42.48 4.61
CA MET A 1 30.12 41.04 4.76
C MET A 1 28.61 40.83 4.76
N ALA A 2 28.01 40.47 3.59
CA ALA A 2 26.57 40.23 3.46
C ALA A 2 26.31 38.79 3.93
N PRO A 3 25.21 38.51 4.67
CA PRO A 3 24.87 37.17 5.07
C PRO A 3 24.42 36.39 3.81
N ILE A 4 25.16 35.31 3.53
CA ILE A 4 24.82 34.34 2.47
C ILE A 4 23.45 33.75 2.84
N SER A 5 22.47 34.00 1.97
CA SER A 5 21.08 33.56 2.09
C SER A 5 21.00 32.03 2.17
N ALA A 6 20.83 31.49 3.37
CA ALA A 6 20.57 30.08 3.63
C ALA A 6 19.19 29.60 3.15
N ALA A 7 18.37 30.50 2.57
CA ALA A 7 16.98 30.23 2.19
C ALA A 7 16.84 29.61 0.79
N SER A 8 17.84 29.64 -0.08
CA SER A 8 17.73 29.12 -1.47
C SER A 8 18.09 27.65 -1.61
N ASP A 9 18.79 27.05 -0.64
CA ASP A 9 19.30 25.68 -0.73
C ASP A 9 18.24 24.61 -0.31
N GLY A 10 17.18 24.99 0.37
CA GLY A 10 16.14 24.06 0.85
C GLY A 10 15.09 23.69 -0.19
N ALA A 11 14.82 24.53 -1.15
CA ALA A 11 13.75 24.33 -2.14
C ALA A 11 14.03 23.13 -3.08
N PRO A 12 15.21 22.96 -3.68
CA PRO A 12 15.49 21.82 -4.56
C PRO A 12 15.42 20.47 -3.85
N TYR A 13 15.84 20.43 -2.56
CA TYR A 13 15.77 19.24 -1.72
C TYR A 13 14.32 18.87 -1.40
N ALA A 14 13.50 19.83 -0.99
CA ALA A 14 12.09 19.62 -0.68
C ALA A 14 11.31 19.11 -1.92
N ASP A 15 11.60 19.66 -3.10
CA ASP A 15 10.99 19.22 -4.36
C ASP A 15 11.46 17.81 -4.79
N ALA A 16 12.71 17.46 -4.55
CA ALA A 16 13.22 16.13 -4.83
C ALA A 16 12.57 15.08 -3.92
N LEU A 17 12.50 15.35 -2.60
CA LEU A 17 11.86 14.49 -1.63
C LEU A 17 10.36 14.31 -1.93
N ARG A 18 9.67 15.39 -2.25
CA ARG A 18 8.26 15.39 -2.65
C ARG A 18 8.02 14.50 -3.88
N ARG A 19 8.85 14.63 -4.92
CA ARG A 19 8.77 13.79 -6.12
C ARG A 19 8.97 12.32 -5.80
N GLU A 20 9.89 11.99 -4.90
CA GLU A 20 10.15 10.61 -4.50
C GLU A 20 8.99 10.00 -3.72
N ILE A 21 8.39 10.74 -2.78
CA ILE A 21 7.18 10.32 -2.06
C ILE A 21 6.03 10.05 -3.04
N MET A 22 5.80 10.93 -4.03
CA MET A 22 4.75 10.72 -5.02
C MET A 22 5.03 9.53 -5.95
N ARG A 23 6.29 9.27 -6.29
CA ARG A 23 6.69 8.07 -7.04
C ARG A 23 6.43 6.78 -6.26
N SER A 24 6.76 6.77 -4.98
CA SER A 24 6.49 5.64 -4.08
C SER A 24 4.98 5.35 -4.00
N GLU A 25 4.14 6.39 -3.84
CA GLU A 25 2.68 6.23 -3.89
C GLU A 25 2.21 5.67 -5.24
N GLN A 26 2.75 6.16 -6.35
CA GLN A 26 2.41 5.66 -7.68
C GLN A 26 2.81 4.18 -7.87
N GLN A 27 3.99 3.78 -7.38
CA GLN A 27 4.44 2.38 -7.42
C GLN A 27 3.52 1.48 -6.59
N ARG A 28 3.14 1.93 -5.40
CA ARG A 28 2.21 1.22 -4.52
C ARG A 28 0.85 1.02 -5.19
N MET A 29 0.23 2.09 -5.73
CA MET A 29 -1.06 1.99 -6.41
C MET A 29 -1.00 1.07 -7.63
N ARG A 30 0.11 1.08 -8.39
CA ARG A 30 0.32 0.11 -9.47
C ARG A 30 0.40 -1.32 -8.95
N ALA A 31 1.12 -1.54 -7.84
CA ALA A 31 1.23 -2.87 -7.23
C ALA A 31 -0.15 -3.36 -6.77
N VAL A 32 -0.94 -2.51 -6.11
CA VAL A 32 -2.32 -2.82 -5.70
C VAL A 32 -3.16 -3.19 -6.93
N ALA A 33 -3.18 -2.36 -7.97
CA ALA A 33 -3.94 -2.64 -9.19
C ALA A 33 -3.55 -3.98 -9.84
N ILE A 34 -2.25 -4.28 -9.92
CA ILE A 34 -1.75 -5.55 -10.48
C ILE A 34 -2.20 -6.74 -9.61
N ILE A 35 -2.08 -6.62 -8.29
CA ILE A 35 -2.50 -7.67 -7.35
C ILE A 35 -4.01 -7.93 -7.46
N LEU A 36 -4.82 -6.88 -7.54
CA LEU A 36 -6.28 -6.99 -7.68
C LEU A 36 -6.68 -7.66 -8.99
N VAL A 37 -6.08 -7.25 -10.11
CA VAL A 37 -6.33 -7.87 -11.41
C VAL A 37 -5.89 -9.33 -11.40
N PHE A 38 -4.71 -9.64 -10.88
CA PHE A 38 -4.22 -10.99 -10.74
C PHE A 38 -5.15 -11.85 -9.88
N LEU A 39 -5.57 -11.34 -8.73
CA LEU A 39 -6.48 -12.03 -7.82
C LEU A 39 -7.84 -12.29 -8.47
N LEU A 40 -8.37 -11.31 -9.20
CA LEU A 40 -9.61 -11.48 -9.96
C LEU A 40 -9.46 -12.58 -11.03
N LEU A 41 -8.38 -12.53 -11.81
CA LEU A 41 -8.13 -13.54 -12.85
C LEU A 41 -7.99 -14.94 -12.26
N VAL A 42 -7.24 -15.09 -11.17
CA VAL A 42 -7.08 -16.38 -10.47
C VAL A 42 -8.42 -16.88 -9.93
N THR A 43 -9.22 -16.00 -9.32
CA THR A 43 -10.52 -16.38 -8.77
C THR A 43 -11.50 -16.78 -9.88
N VAL A 44 -11.57 -16.01 -10.97
CA VAL A 44 -12.42 -16.34 -12.14
C VAL A 44 -11.94 -17.63 -12.82
N ALA A 45 -10.64 -17.82 -12.98
CA ALA A 45 -10.08 -19.05 -13.53
C ALA A 45 -10.38 -20.27 -12.65
N ALA A 46 -10.23 -20.14 -11.33
CA ALA A 46 -10.52 -21.20 -10.39
C ALA A 46 -12.01 -21.60 -10.41
N THR A 47 -12.91 -20.61 -10.47
CA THR A 47 -14.35 -20.89 -10.54
C THR A 47 -14.79 -21.47 -11.89
N GLY A 48 -14.13 -21.09 -12.99
CA GLY A 48 -14.49 -21.54 -14.34
C GLY A 48 -13.84 -22.84 -14.77
N LEU A 49 -12.57 -23.08 -14.38
CA LEU A 49 -11.81 -24.26 -14.80
C LEU A 49 -11.94 -25.44 -13.82
N LEU A 50 -12.28 -25.16 -12.56
CA LEU A 50 -12.36 -26.16 -11.50
C LEU A 50 -13.72 -26.03 -10.76
N PRO A 51 -14.85 -26.22 -11.46
CA PRO A 51 -16.19 -26.09 -10.85
C PRO A 51 -16.36 -27.06 -9.67
N GLU A 52 -15.89 -28.30 -9.80
CA GLU A 52 -15.97 -29.30 -8.72
C GLU A 52 -15.19 -28.88 -7.46
N LEU A 53 -14.04 -28.17 -7.62
CA LEU A 53 -13.28 -27.64 -6.50
C LEU A 53 -14.01 -26.49 -5.86
N SER A 54 -14.61 -25.61 -6.66
CA SER A 54 -15.40 -24.48 -6.14
C SER A 54 -16.65 -24.96 -5.39
N GLU A 55 -17.32 -26.02 -5.86
CA GLU A 55 -18.46 -26.64 -5.19
C GLU A 55 -18.07 -27.33 -3.88
N ARG A 56 -16.89 -27.97 -3.81
CA ARG A 56 -16.37 -28.61 -2.58
C ARG A 56 -15.91 -27.59 -1.54
N LEU A 57 -15.34 -26.46 -1.98
CA LEU A 57 -14.86 -25.40 -1.09
C LEU A 57 -15.98 -24.48 -0.63
N MET A 58 -17.08 -24.46 -1.36
CA MET A 58 -18.19 -23.53 -1.15
C MET A 58 -19.50 -24.24 -1.48
N ASP A 59 -20.27 -24.57 -0.46
CA ASP A 59 -21.60 -25.18 -0.63
C ASP A 59 -22.42 -24.39 -1.66
N GLY A 60 -22.64 -24.98 -2.86
CA GLY A 60 -23.38 -24.38 -3.96
C GLY A 60 -22.57 -23.61 -4.99
N GLY A 61 -21.22 -23.64 -4.92
CA GLY A 61 -20.33 -22.99 -5.89
C GLY A 61 -20.32 -21.46 -5.85
N VAL A 62 -19.26 -20.84 -6.35
CA VAL A 62 -19.17 -19.37 -6.51
C VAL A 62 -19.63 -19.01 -7.92
N PRO A 63 -20.73 -18.27 -8.07
CA PRO A 63 -21.11 -17.79 -9.39
C PRO A 63 -20.05 -16.85 -9.96
N MET A 64 -19.71 -16.99 -11.24
CA MET A 64 -18.63 -16.21 -11.91
C MET A 64 -18.79 -14.69 -11.80
N TRP A 65 -20.01 -14.20 -11.67
CA TRP A 65 -20.27 -12.77 -11.52
C TRP A 65 -19.85 -12.22 -10.15
N MET A 66 -19.79 -13.06 -9.13
CA MET A 66 -19.51 -12.63 -7.74
C MET A 66 -18.11 -12.03 -7.55
N PRO A 67 -17.01 -12.66 -7.98
CA PRO A 67 -15.69 -12.04 -7.94
C PRO A 67 -15.64 -10.74 -8.74
N VAL A 68 -16.25 -10.71 -9.92
CA VAL A 68 -16.26 -9.53 -10.80
C VAL A 68 -17.03 -8.39 -10.16
N SER A 69 -18.19 -8.63 -9.59
CA SER A 69 -19.02 -7.60 -8.94
C SER A 69 -18.40 -7.08 -7.64
N THR A 70 -17.65 -7.91 -6.93
CA THR A 70 -16.99 -7.51 -5.66
C THR A 70 -15.67 -6.79 -5.91
N MET A 71 -14.80 -7.33 -6.77
CA MET A 71 -13.45 -6.76 -7.01
C MET A 71 -13.43 -5.70 -8.10
N GLY A 72 -14.34 -5.80 -9.09
CA GLY A 72 -14.41 -4.88 -10.23
C GLY A 72 -14.47 -3.40 -9.83
N PRO A 73 -15.39 -2.99 -8.96
CA PRO A 73 -15.47 -1.60 -8.50
C PRO A 73 -14.19 -1.10 -7.87
N PHE A 74 -13.47 -1.93 -7.09
CA PHE A 74 -12.18 -1.56 -6.48
C PHE A 74 -11.07 -1.42 -7.54
N ILE A 75 -11.04 -2.28 -8.55
CA ILE A 75 -10.10 -2.17 -9.67
C ILE A 75 -10.34 -0.86 -10.43
N VAL A 76 -11.60 -0.55 -10.74
CA VAL A 76 -11.96 0.71 -11.40
C VAL A 76 -11.54 1.91 -10.54
N TYR A 77 -11.85 1.86 -9.24
CA TYR A 77 -11.44 2.90 -8.30
C TYR A 77 -9.92 3.10 -8.30
N GLU A 78 -9.13 2.02 -8.23
CA GLU A 78 -7.67 2.08 -8.20
C GLU A 78 -7.08 2.65 -9.49
N ILE A 79 -7.65 2.29 -10.65
CA ILE A 79 -7.26 2.86 -11.94
C ILE A 79 -7.55 4.37 -11.97
N VAL A 80 -8.73 4.79 -11.53
CA VAL A 80 -9.10 6.21 -11.47
C VAL A 80 -8.19 6.97 -10.52
N ALA A 81 -7.95 6.44 -9.32
CA ALA A 81 -7.06 7.03 -8.33
C ALA A 81 -5.63 7.19 -8.87
N LEU A 82 -5.11 6.17 -9.58
CA LEU A 82 -3.81 6.21 -10.24
C LEU A 82 -3.76 7.27 -11.35
N LEU A 83 -4.81 7.42 -12.15
CA LEU A 83 -4.91 8.44 -13.19
C LEU A 83 -4.95 9.85 -12.57
N VAL A 84 -5.72 10.04 -11.50
CA VAL A 84 -5.79 11.30 -10.75
C VAL A 84 -4.42 11.65 -10.16
N LEU A 85 -3.71 10.68 -9.57
CA LEU A 85 -2.36 10.92 -9.04
C LEU A 85 -1.39 11.33 -10.15
N ARG A 86 -1.39 10.64 -11.29
CA ARG A 86 -0.57 11.00 -12.46
C ARG A 86 -0.86 12.39 -12.98
N TRP A 87 -2.14 12.74 -13.08
CA TRP A 87 -2.57 14.07 -13.52
C TRP A 87 -2.08 15.15 -12.55
N ARG A 88 -2.20 14.93 -11.23
CA ARG A 88 -1.69 15.86 -10.21
C ARG A 88 -0.17 16.02 -10.28
N MET A 89 0.56 14.92 -10.45
CA MET A 89 2.02 14.97 -10.64
C MET A 89 2.41 15.78 -11.87
N ALA A 90 1.69 15.63 -13.00
CA ALA A 90 1.95 16.38 -14.22
C ALA A 90 1.68 17.90 -14.08
N HIS A 91 0.86 18.30 -13.08
CA HIS A 91 0.52 19.71 -12.84
C HIS A 91 1.16 20.26 -11.55
N ASP A 92 2.20 19.61 -11.02
CA ASP A 92 2.91 19.98 -9.78
C ASP A 92 1.97 20.21 -8.57
N ARG A 93 0.85 19.49 -8.52
CA ARG A 93 -0.13 19.59 -7.42
C ARG A 93 0.07 18.50 -6.40
N ASP A 94 0.05 18.86 -5.13
CA ASP A 94 0.09 17.90 -4.03
C ASP A 94 -1.17 17.05 -3.95
N PHE A 95 -0.99 15.81 -3.52
CA PHE A 95 -2.10 14.95 -3.13
C PHE A 95 -2.49 15.31 -1.68
N PRO A 96 -3.73 15.80 -1.43
CA PRO A 96 -4.13 16.24 -0.11
C PRO A 96 -4.09 15.08 0.89
N MET A 97 -3.69 15.37 2.12
CA MET A 97 -3.53 14.35 3.16
C MET A 97 -4.83 13.59 3.41
N ILE A 98 -5.97 14.29 3.46
CA ILE A 98 -7.30 13.66 3.59
C ILE A 98 -7.54 12.65 2.46
N GLY A 99 -7.19 12.99 1.22
CA GLY A 99 -7.32 12.07 0.09
C GLY A 99 -6.50 10.80 0.27
N ARG A 100 -5.31 10.88 0.90
CA ARG A 100 -4.46 9.71 1.21
C ARG A 100 -5.11 8.80 2.26
N PHE A 101 -5.75 9.36 3.29
CA PHE A 101 -6.48 8.60 4.30
C PHE A 101 -7.73 7.94 3.71
N VAL A 102 -8.50 8.67 2.90
CA VAL A 102 -9.68 8.11 2.20
C VAL A 102 -9.27 6.99 1.24
N ASN A 103 -8.19 7.20 0.48
CA ASN A 103 -7.66 6.16 -0.41
C ASN A 103 -7.22 4.92 0.38
N ALA A 104 -6.56 5.11 1.53
CA ALA A 104 -6.19 4.00 2.42
C ALA A 104 -7.41 3.24 2.93
N LEU A 105 -8.47 3.95 3.33
CA LEU A 105 -9.72 3.35 3.77
C LEU A 105 -10.32 2.48 2.66
N VAL A 106 -10.55 3.06 1.46
CA VAL A 106 -11.19 2.34 0.36
C VAL A 106 -10.40 1.10 -0.06
N GLU A 107 -9.08 1.22 -0.22
CA GLU A 107 -8.24 0.06 -0.58
C GLU A 107 -8.29 -1.04 0.48
N THR A 108 -8.20 -0.67 1.76
CA THR A 108 -8.19 -1.63 2.86
C THR A 108 -9.56 -2.28 3.07
N SER A 109 -10.66 -1.65 2.63
CA SER A 109 -12.01 -2.22 2.75
C SER A 109 -12.31 -3.33 1.74
N LEU A 110 -11.46 -3.58 0.75
CA LEU A 110 -11.68 -4.68 -0.21
C LEU A 110 -11.77 -6.06 0.45
N PRO A 111 -10.83 -6.49 1.32
CA PRO A 111 -10.95 -7.77 2.01
C PRO A 111 -12.26 -7.88 2.81
N GLY A 112 -12.63 -6.79 3.48
CA GLY A 112 -13.90 -6.70 4.21
C GLY A 112 -15.11 -6.92 3.30
N ALA A 113 -15.14 -6.28 2.14
CA ALA A 113 -16.21 -6.45 1.15
C ALA A 113 -16.28 -7.90 0.65
N ILE A 114 -15.14 -8.56 0.40
CA ILE A 114 -15.11 -9.97 -0.01
C ILE A 114 -15.66 -10.86 1.11
N VAL A 115 -15.20 -10.67 2.35
CA VAL A 115 -15.70 -11.44 3.51
C VAL A 115 -17.20 -11.23 3.71
N TYR A 116 -17.68 -9.99 3.58
CA TYR A 116 -19.11 -9.67 3.70
C TYR A 116 -19.94 -10.42 2.65
N VAL A 117 -19.55 -10.37 1.38
CA VAL A 117 -20.25 -11.04 0.29
C VAL A 117 -20.20 -12.56 0.46
N MET A 118 -19.04 -13.11 0.84
CA MET A 118 -18.91 -14.54 1.13
C MET A 118 -19.75 -14.94 2.34
N GLY A 119 -19.68 -14.21 3.45
CA GLY A 119 -20.42 -14.51 4.68
C GLY A 119 -21.94 -14.41 4.53
N SER A 120 -22.45 -13.65 3.53
CA SER A 120 -23.87 -13.62 3.20
C SER A 120 -24.34 -14.85 2.41
N ARG A 121 -23.43 -15.68 1.89
CA ARG A 121 -23.70 -16.83 1.02
C ARG A 121 -23.22 -18.16 1.57
N MET A 122 -22.33 -18.14 2.53
CA MET A 122 -21.63 -19.31 3.10
C MET A 122 -21.69 -19.30 4.60
N ALA A 123 -21.28 -20.42 5.21
CA ALA A 123 -21.07 -20.47 6.63
C ALA A 123 -20.03 -19.44 7.08
N ALA A 124 -20.30 -18.74 8.19
CA ALA A 124 -19.46 -17.66 8.72
C ALA A 124 -18.01 -18.06 8.93
N HIS A 125 -17.76 -19.29 9.42
CA HIS A 125 -16.43 -19.82 9.65
C HIS A 125 -15.60 -19.99 8.35
N VAL A 126 -16.26 -20.27 7.21
CA VAL A 126 -15.61 -20.37 5.90
C VAL A 126 -15.19 -18.97 5.41
N ALA A 127 -16.08 -17.98 5.53
CA ALA A 127 -15.82 -16.62 5.10
C ALA A 127 -14.70 -15.96 5.94
N LEU A 128 -14.77 -16.10 7.27
CA LEU A 128 -13.81 -15.49 8.19
C LEU A 128 -12.52 -16.31 8.34
N GLY A 129 -12.59 -17.63 8.20
CA GLY A 129 -11.44 -18.54 8.29
C GLY A 129 -10.68 -18.73 6.99
N GLY A 130 -11.27 -18.34 5.86
CA GLY A 130 -10.70 -18.48 4.52
C GLY A 130 -9.54 -17.52 4.21
N TRP A 131 -9.19 -17.45 2.93
CA TRP A 131 -8.10 -16.60 2.44
C TRP A 131 -8.40 -15.09 2.42
N PRO A 132 -9.68 -14.58 2.31
CA PRO A 132 -9.89 -13.16 2.14
C PRO A 132 -9.40 -12.29 3.31
N PRO A 133 -9.53 -12.67 4.59
CA PRO A 133 -8.95 -11.90 5.69
C PRO A 133 -7.43 -11.79 5.65
N LEU A 134 -6.72 -12.70 4.96
CA LEU A 134 -5.28 -12.62 4.80
C LEU A 134 -4.86 -11.45 3.91
N LEU A 135 -5.74 -10.97 3.03
CA LEU A 135 -5.48 -9.79 2.21
C LEU A 135 -5.25 -8.54 3.04
N PHE A 136 -5.83 -8.42 4.24
CA PHE A 136 -5.56 -7.30 5.14
C PHE A 136 -4.06 -7.14 5.42
N PHE A 137 -3.34 -8.25 5.59
CA PHE A 137 -1.88 -8.21 5.78
C PHE A 137 -1.14 -7.68 4.55
N ILE A 138 -1.63 -7.99 3.34
CA ILE A 138 -1.04 -7.46 2.09
C ILE A 138 -1.21 -5.94 2.05
N PHE A 139 -2.40 -5.40 2.38
CA PHE A 139 -2.63 -3.95 2.41
C PHE A 139 -1.82 -3.27 3.51
N ILE A 140 -1.69 -3.89 4.70
CA ILE A 140 -0.83 -3.39 5.78
C ILE A 140 0.63 -3.36 5.33
N LEU A 141 1.12 -4.41 4.66
CA LEU A 141 2.49 -4.45 4.12
C LEU A 141 2.70 -3.37 3.06
N LEU A 142 1.76 -3.23 2.11
CA LEU A 142 1.84 -2.20 1.07
C LEU A 142 1.72 -0.78 1.63
N SER A 143 1.15 -0.60 2.83
CA SER A 143 1.07 0.71 3.48
C SER A 143 2.44 1.26 3.86
N THR A 144 3.47 0.41 4.03
CA THR A 144 4.85 0.85 4.30
C THR A 144 5.40 1.75 3.19
N LEU A 145 4.97 1.52 1.93
CA LEU A 145 5.35 2.32 0.77
C LEU A 145 4.73 3.73 0.76
N ARG A 146 3.79 4.02 1.67
CA ARG A 146 3.27 5.38 1.87
C ARG A 146 4.28 6.31 2.54
N LEU A 147 5.35 5.75 3.13
CA LEU A 147 6.42 6.46 3.84
C LEU A 147 5.87 7.38 4.95
N ASP A 148 4.74 7.00 5.53
CA ASP A 148 4.04 7.77 6.56
C ASP A 148 3.54 6.84 7.67
N PHE A 149 3.93 7.15 8.92
CA PHE A 149 3.57 6.35 10.09
C PHE A 149 2.06 6.26 10.29
N TRP A 150 1.39 7.42 10.27
CA TRP A 150 -0.03 7.50 10.59
C TRP A 150 -0.93 6.86 9.53
N LEU A 151 -0.53 6.91 8.26
CA LEU A 151 -1.25 6.22 7.19
C LEU A 151 -1.15 4.69 7.33
N SER A 152 0.01 4.17 7.75
CA SER A 152 0.17 2.74 7.99
C SER A 152 -0.62 2.27 9.21
N VAL A 153 -0.56 3.04 10.31
CA VAL A 153 -1.38 2.77 11.51
C VAL A 153 -2.87 2.84 11.18
N TRP A 154 -3.29 3.84 10.39
CA TRP A 154 -4.67 3.96 9.92
C TRP A 154 -5.12 2.73 9.14
N THR A 155 -4.30 2.21 8.22
CA THR A 155 -4.56 0.98 7.47
C THR A 155 -4.77 -0.22 8.44
N GLY A 156 -3.93 -0.33 9.48
CA GLY A 156 -4.07 -1.36 10.51
C GLY A 156 -5.34 -1.21 11.34
N ILE A 157 -5.73 0.03 11.69
CA ILE A 157 -6.98 0.33 12.41
C ILE A 157 -8.18 -0.07 11.56
N VAL A 158 -8.22 0.34 10.28
CA VAL A 158 -9.31 0.01 9.36
C VAL A 158 -9.45 -1.50 9.23
N ALA A 159 -8.35 -2.21 8.96
CA ALA A 159 -8.34 -3.66 8.84
C ALA A 159 -8.84 -4.37 10.12
N ALA A 160 -8.39 -3.91 11.30
CA ALA A 160 -8.79 -4.47 12.59
C ALA A 160 -10.27 -4.23 12.88
N VAL A 161 -10.75 -3.00 12.67
CA VAL A 161 -12.15 -2.63 12.90
C VAL A 161 -13.08 -3.37 11.96
N GLU A 162 -12.75 -3.45 10.67
CA GLU A 162 -13.56 -4.18 9.69
C GLU A 162 -13.65 -5.68 10.02
N LEU A 163 -12.53 -6.32 10.33
CA LEU A 163 -12.54 -7.74 10.71
C LEU A 163 -13.36 -7.96 12.00
N LEU A 164 -13.24 -7.06 12.98
CA LEU A 164 -14.00 -7.15 14.22
C LEU A 164 -15.50 -6.97 13.98
N LEU A 165 -15.91 -5.98 13.18
CA LEU A 165 -17.31 -5.73 12.83
C LEU A 165 -17.90 -6.91 12.04
N LEU A 166 -17.16 -7.47 11.09
CA LEU A 166 -17.59 -8.64 10.31
C LEU A 166 -17.72 -9.88 11.19
N ALA A 167 -16.79 -10.10 12.11
CA ALA A 167 -16.89 -11.20 13.06
C ALA A 167 -18.12 -11.05 13.96
N ASN A 168 -18.37 -9.84 14.49
CA ASN A 168 -19.55 -9.57 15.31
C ASN A 168 -20.87 -9.72 14.55
N TRP A 169 -20.86 -9.43 13.24
CA TRP A 169 -22.06 -9.55 12.40
C TRP A 169 -22.34 -10.98 11.97
N LEU A 170 -21.30 -11.77 11.70
CA LEU A 170 -21.40 -13.12 11.15
C LEU A 170 -21.50 -14.20 12.22
N LEU A 171 -20.91 -13.97 13.40
CA LEU A 171 -20.79 -14.98 14.45
C LEU A 171 -21.65 -14.62 15.67
N PRO A 172 -22.32 -15.60 16.29
CA PRO A 172 -22.97 -15.39 17.57
C PRO A 172 -21.89 -15.09 18.66
N LEU A 173 -22.22 -14.21 19.59
CA LEU A 173 -21.40 -13.91 20.78
C LEU A 173 -21.39 -15.06 21.82
N SER A 174 -21.51 -16.31 21.37
CA SER A 174 -21.48 -17.50 22.23
C SER A 174 -20.04 -18.00 22.41
N TRP A 175 -19.80 -18.60 23.59
CA TRP A 175 -18.52 -19.25 23.91
C TRP A 175 -18.52 -20.73 23.52
N ASP A 176 -19.67 -21.27 23.14
CA ASP A 176 -19.89 -22.68 22.87
C ASP A 176 -19.69 -22.94 21.37
N GLY A 177 -18.62 -23.63 21.02
CA GLY A 177 -18.33 -24.01 19.66
C GLY A 177 -16.82 -24.19 19.37
N PRO A 178 -16.45 -24.60 18.15
CA PRO A 178 -15.06 -24.65 17.73
C PRO A 178 -14.40 -23.28 17.86
N VAL A 179 -13.14 -23.25 18.29
CA VAL A 179 -12.40 -21.99 18.58
C VAL A 179 -12.43 -21.01 17.40
N ASN A 180 -12.32 -21.53 16.17
CA ASN A 180 -12.35 -20.73 14.94
C ASN A 180 -13.72 -20.16 14.57
N GLU A 181 -14.78 -20.56 15.27
CA GLU A 181 -16.15 -20.05 15.13
C GLU A 181 -16.51 -19.05 16.23
N THR A 182 -15.56 -18.72 17.11
CA THR A 182 -15.80 -17.79 18.21
C THR A 182 -15.40 -16.36 17.87
N PHE A 183 -16.18 -15.40 18.36
CA PHE A 183 -15.85 -13.97 18.25
C PHE A 183 -14.47 -13.65 18.84
N HIS A 184 -14.07 -14.29 19.92
CA HIS A 184 -12.77 -14.07 20.58
C HIS A 184 -11.57 -14.43 19.71
N TYR A 185 -11.68 -15.51 18.93
CA TYR A 185 -10.63 -15.88 17.97
C TYR A 185 -10.41 -14.79 16.93
N HIS A 186 -11.49 -14.23 16.39
CA HIS A 186 -11.39 -13.15 15.39
C HIS A 186 -11.01 -11.81 16.00
N SER A 187 -11.37 -11.56 17.28
CA SER A 187 -10.92 -10.39 18.04
C SER A 187 -9.40 -10.38 18.23
N SER A 188 -8.81 -11.54 18.56
CA SER A 188 -7.36 -11.65 18.68
C SER A 188 -6.65 -11.44 17.32
N ARG A 189 -7.23 -11.94 16.22
CA ARG A 189 -6.72 -11.66 14.86
C ARG A 189 -6.80 -10.16 14.50
N SER A 190 -7.87 -9.48 14.90
CA SER A 190 -8.02 -8.03 14.71
C SER A 190 -6.94 -7.25 15.47
N LEU A 191 -6.59 -7.68 16.68
CA LEU A 191 -5.48 -7.09 17.44
C LEU A 191 -4.14 -7.27 16.70
N ILE A 192 -3.91 -8.44 16.11
CA ILE A 192 -2.69 -8.69 15.30
C ILE A 192 -2.63 -7.76 14.10
N LEU A 193 -3.75 -7.50 13.41
CA LEU A 193 -3.81 -6.53 12.30
C LEU A 193 -3.48 -5.12 12.76
N LEU A 194 -3.99 -4.69 13.92
CA LEU A 194 -3.66 -3.40 14.51
C LEU A 194 -2.16 -3.27 14.81
N LEU A 195 -1.59 -4.28 15.49
CA LEU A 195 -0.15 -4.33 15.75
C LEU A 195 0.67 -4.35 14.45
N GLY A 196 0.20 -5.09 13.44
CA GLY A 196 0.78 -5.09 12.10
C GLY A 196 0.84 -3.70 11.48
N GLY A 197 -0.23 -2.91 11.62
CA GLY A 197 -0.28 -1.50 11.18
C GLY A 197 0.75 -0.62 11.88
N VAL A 198 0.94 -0.80 13.20
CA VAL A 198 1.97 -0.07 13.97
C VAL A 198 3.38 -0.46 13.50
N VAL A 199 3.65 -1.76 13.34
CA VAL A 199 4.95 -2.24 12.84
C VAL A 199 5.20 -1.72 11.43
N ALA A 200 4.21 -1.78 10.55
CA ALA A 200 4.30 -1.21 9.20
C ALA A 200 4.60 0.30 9.22
N GLY A 201 4.01 1.04 10.17
CA GLY A 201 4.30 2.46 10.40
C GLY A 201 5.76 2.71 10.79
N LEU A 202 6.32 1.90 11.69
CA LEU A 202 7.74 2.00 12.06
C LEU A 202 8.66 1.71 10.87
N VAL A 203 8.32 0.70 10.06
CA VAL A 203 9.06 0.39 8.82
C VAL A 203 8.96 1.55 7.82
N ALA A 204 7.76 2.14 7.66
CA ALA A 204 7.55 3.28 6.78
C ALA A 204 8.43 4.48 7.15
N VAL A 205 8.57 4.79 8.46
CA VAL A 205 9.47 5.85 8.94
C VAL A 205 10.93 5.51 8.66
N SER A 206 11.34 4.25 8.85
CA SER A 206 12.70 3.81 8.56
C SER A 206 13.03 3.96 7.07
N LEU A 207 12.13 3.52 6.19
CA LEU A 207 12.27 3.67 4.74
C LEU A 207 12.33 5.16 4.34
N ARG A 208 11.45 5.98 4.90
CA ARG A 208 11.48 7.42 4.65
C ARG A 208 12.82 8.05 5.00
N ARG A 209 13.38 7.73 6.18
CA ARG A 209 14.72 8.23 6.59
C ARG A 209 15.83 7.78 5.62
N GLN A 210 15.76 6.54 5.11
CA GLN A 210 16.72 6.06 4.12
C GLN A 210 16.60 6.85 2.81
N PHE A 211 15.38 7.15 2.35
CA PHE A 211 15.18 8.02 1.17
C PHE A 211 15.70 9.43 1.40
N GLU A 212 15.40 10.05 2.55
CA GLU A 212 15.89 11.38 2.92
C GLU A 212 17.43 11.42 2.91
N ASN A 213 18.09 10.42 3.48
CA ASN A 213 19.53 10.30 3.48
C ASN A 213 20.11 10.10 2.06
N SER A 214 19.47 9.27 1.24
CA SER A 214 19.91 9.04 -0.13
C SER A 214 19.83 10.31 -0.98
N VAL A 215 18.73 11.06 -0.87
CA VAL A 215 18.56 12.34 -1.58
C VAL A 215 19.58 13.38 -1.09
N ALA A 216 19.81 13.47 0.22
CA ALA A 216 20.81 14.38 0.80
C ALA A 216 22.23 14.05 0.30
N THR A 217 22.59 12.76 0.27
CA THR A 217 23.90 12.31 -0.20
C THR A 217 24.09 12.59 -1.70
N ALA A 218 23.06 12.36 -2.52
CA ALA A 218 23.11 12.67 -3.95
C ALA A 218 23.28 14.18 -4.18
N ALA A 219 22.52 15.02 -3.47
CA ALA A 219 22.64 16.46 -3.57
C ALA A 219 24.02 16.97 -3.12
N ALA A 220 24.60 16.39 -2.06
CA ALA A 220 25.96 16.73 -1.60
C ALA A 220 27.02 16.36 -2.66
N ARG A 221 26.88 15.18 -3.29
CA ARG A 221 27.77 14.72 -4.36
C ARG A 221 27.71 15.65 -5.58
N ASP A 222 26.51 16.00 -6.02
CA ASP A 222 26.31 16.91 -7.16
C ASP A 222 26.91 18.28 -6.89
N ARG A 223 26.76 18.78 -5.65
CA ARG A 223 27.38 20.06 -5.23
C ARG A 223 28.90 20.01 -5.29
N VAL A 224 29.51 18.94 -4.80
CA VAL A 224 30.95 18.73 -4.88
C VAL A 224 31.41 18.65 -6.33
N THR A 225 30.73 17.86 -7.17
CA THR A 225 31.06 17.72 -8.59
C THR A 225 30.95 19.06 -9.33
N ASN A 226 29.93 19.86 -9.07
CA ASN A 226 29.74 21.17 -9.68
C ASN A 226 30.81 22.17 -9.23
N LEU A 227 31.21 22.15 -7.95
CA LEU A 227 32.31 23.00 -7.45
C LEU A 227 33.64 22.64 -8.11
N PHE A 228 33.94 21.35 -8.23
CA PHE A 228 35.16 20.90 -8.94
C PHE A 228 35.12 21.24 -10.42
N GLY A 229 33.96 21.03 -11.09
CA GLY A 229 33.77 21.35 -12.53
C GLY A 229 33.89 22.85 -12.84
N GLN A 230 33.60 23.74 -11.89
CA GLN A 230 33.79 25.19 -12.05
C GLN A 230 35.21 25.65 -11.80
N HIS A 231 36.01 24.91 -11.03
CA HIS A 231 37.37 25.32 -10.62
C HIS A 231 38.49 24.51 -11.29
N VAL A 232 38.17 23.39 -11.93
CA VAL A 232 39.14 22.59 -12.68
C VAL A 232 39.10 23.03 -14.15
N SER A 233 40.12 23.71 -14.60
CA SER A 233 40.29 24.08 -16.01
C SER A 233 40.32 22.82 -16.87
N PRO A 234 39.73 22.85 -18.08
CA PRO A 234 39.79 21.71 -19.04
C PRO A 234 41.22 21.21 -19.27
N ALA A 235 42.22 22.10 -19.23
CA ALA A 235 43.62 21.75 -19.35
C ALA A 235 44.16 20.88 -18.20
N VAL A 236 43.56 20.94 -17.01
CA VAL A 236 43.95 20.09 -15.88
C VAL A 236 43.32 18.70 -15.99
N VAL A 237 42.10 18.62 -16.53
CA VAL A 237 41.40 17.34 -16.79
C VAL A 237 42.18 16.57 -17.91
N ASP A 238 42.53 17.23 -18.99
CA ASP A 238 43.29 16.61 -20.09
C ASP A 238 44.66 16.07 -19.59
N ARG A 239 45.35 16.83 -18.73
CA ARG A 239 46.62 16.40 -18.17
C ARG A 239 46.52 15.20 -17.20
N LEU A 240 45.41 15.10 -16.42
CA LEU A 240 45.12 13.95 -15.56
C LEU A 240 44.80 12.70 -16.38
N LEU A 241 44.12 12.85 -17.47
CA LEU A 241 43.80 11.74 -18.39
C LEU A 241 45.04 11.24 -19.14
N GLU A 242 45.96 12.12 -19.54
CA GLU A 242 47.27 11.77 -20.16
C GLU A 242 48.22 11.06 -19.18
N THR A 243 48.11 11.34 -17.88
CA THR A 243 48.98 10.73 -16.86
C THR A 243 48.44 9.36 -16.41
N SER A 244 47.20 9.01 -16.72
CA SER A 244 46.56 7.75 -16.34
C SER A 244 46.54 6.70 -17.47
N ALA A 245 47.13 7.00 -18.65
CA ALA A 245 47.34 6.11 -19.79
C ALA A 245 48.79 5.63 -19.84
#